data_20b23f263dec05bba384b6521b772d00
#
_entry.id   20b23f263dec05bba384b6521b772d00
#
_cell.length_a   1.000
_cell.length_b   1.000
_cell.length_c   1.000
_cell.angle_alpha   90.00
_cell.angle_beta   90.00
_cell.angle_gamma   90.00
#
_symmetry.space_group_name_H-M   'P 1'
#
loop_
_entity.id
_entity.type
_entity.pdbx_description
1 polymer ?
#
loop_
_entity_poly.entity_id
_entity_poly.type
_entity_poly.pdbx_seq_one_letter_code
_entity_poly.pdbx_strand_id
1 'polypeptide(L)'
;VIEKTAGMGIKPGTNQKYDRKLYVCLTKLNAYICIYYDNGLGGVPNNSQNTEIVCCIFDELSAVSCLETIKQGFDVKIIVCYSKDSELLHLVKIINQIIRRTVKPKINLDFYKIHSAFGVLMLTDITSKILMRIAITNRIKRISLGTSPLIYPIDFSEGLAKQVYNKNLIPYFPLSGLDDNVFESAKEIGLEKYISSIKKLGNIKFHNFKYPAKKIEKIVDESIMSKKTVSVNVGPNNVHEILDEVRSNN
;
A
#
# COMPACT_ATOMS: atom_id res chain seq x y z
N VAL A 1 -22.29 -38.59 2.15
CA VAL A 1 -20.84 -38.87 2.03
C VAL A 1 -20.42 -39.80 3.18
N ILE A 2 -20.69 -39.44 4.44
CA ILE A 2 -20.27 -40.21 5.62
C ILE A 2 -20.75 -41.69 5.56
N GLU A 3 -22.03 -41.93 5.29
CA GLU A 3 -22.59 -43.27 5.17
C GLU A 3 -21.93 -44.14 4.10
N LYS A 4 -21.60 -43.53 2.94
CA LYS A 4 -20.96 -44.27 1.82
C LYS A 4 -19.47 -44.52 2.01
N THR A 5 -18.80 -43.74 2.87
CA THR A 5 -17.36 -43.84 3.10
C THR A 5 -17.01 -44.59 4.38
N ALA A 6 -17.97 -44.80 5.30
CA ALA A 6 -17.76 -45.50 6.56
C ALA A 6 -17.23 -46.93 6.34
N GLY A 7 -17.73 -47.66 5.32
CA GLY A 7 -17.26 -48.99 4.96
C GLY A 7 -15.82 -49.03 4.40
N MET A 8 -15.23 -47.90 4.06
CA MET A 8 -13.84 -47.77 3.59
C MET A 8 -12.88 -47.38 4.73
N GLY A 9 -13.33 -47.39 6.00
CA GLY A 9 -12.53 -47.03 7.15
C GLY A 9 -12.31 -45.50 7.30
N ILE A 10 -13.00 -44.68 6.51
CA ILE A 10 -12.90 -43.19 6.59
C ILE A 10 -13.78 -42.71 7.71
N LYS A 11 -13.19 -41.93 8.62
CA LYS A 11 -13.88 -41.29 9.76
C LYS A 11 -14.03 -39.80 9.50
N PRO A 12 -15.16 -39.18 9.92
CA PRO A 12 -15.28 -37.73 9.83
C PRO A 12 -14.26 -37.02 10.76
N GLY A 13 -13.55 -36.08 10.19
CA GLY A 13 -12.64 -35.19 10.93
C GLY A 13 -13.36 -33.92 11.43
N THR A 14 -12.65 -33.10 12.15
CA THR A 14 -13.08 -31.72 12.50
C THR A 14 -12.43 -30.71 11.58
N ASN A 15 -12.88 -29.44 11.64
CA ASN A 15 -12.26 -28.35 10.88
C ASN A 15 -10.78 -28.10 11.21
N GLN A 16 -10.31 -28.61 12.36
CA GLN A 16 -8.93 -28.43 12.84
C GLN A 16 -8.10 -29.70 12.78
N LYS A 17 -8.75 -30.87 12.68
CA LYS A 17 -8.07 -32.17 12.69
C LYS A 17 -8.67 -33.08 11.64
N TYR A 18 -7.99 -33.18 10.51
CA TYR A 18 -8.37 -34.01 9.35
C TYR A 18 -7.13 -34.43 8.56
N ASP A 19 -7.17 -35.59 7.94
CA ASP A 19 -6.12 -36.03 7.01
C ASP A 19 -6.35 -35.47 5.60
N ARG A 20 -7.62 -35.36 5.21
CA ARG A 20 -8.03 -34.73 3.93
C ARG A 20 -9.29 -33.92 4.11
N LYS A 21 -9.34 -32.75 3.48
CA LYS A 21 -10.51 -31.88 3.44
C LYS A 21 -11.15 -31.91 2.05
N LEU A 22 -12.44 -32.21 2.01
CA LEU A 22 -13.22 -32.21 0.80
C LEU A 22 -14.08 -30.95 0.75
N TYR A 23 -13.90 -30.13 -0.28
CA TYR A 23 -14.74 -28.97 -0.51
C TYR A 23 -15.81 -29.29 -1.53
N VAL A 24 -17.05 -28.97 -1.21
CA VAL A 24 -18.19 -29.09 -2.12
C VAL A 24 -18.77 -27.72 -2.35
N CYS A 25 -18.64 -27.22 -3.57
CA CYS A 25 -19.24 -25.96 -4.00
C CYS A 25 -20.51 -26.26 -4.81
N LEU A 26 -21.67 -25.85 -4.30
CA LEU A 26 -22.95 -25.99 -4.98
C LEU A 26 -23.32 -24.69 -5.68
N THR A 27 -23.56 -24.78 -6.98
CA THR A 27 -24.14 -23.68 -7.77
C THR A 27 -25.56 -24.06 -8.18
N LYS A 28 -26.29 -23.15 -8.82
CA LYS A 28 -27.66 -23.43 -9.31
C LYS A 28 -27.74 -24.61 -10.29
N LEU A 29 -26.65 -24.87 -11.02
CA LEU A 29 -26.62 -25.86 -12.12
C LEU A 29 -25.71 -27.06 -11.84
N ASN A 30 -24.65 -26.86 -11.04
CA ASN A 30 -23.59 -27.85 -10.87
C ASN A 30 -23.15 -27.97 -9.41
N ALA A 31 -22.60 -29.15 -9.07
CA ALA A 31 -21.85 -29.40 -7.84
C ALA A 31 -20.39 -29.67 -8.22
N TYR A 32 -19.47 -28.89 -7.66
CA TYR A 32 -18.03 -29.09 -7.85
C TYR A 32 -17.45 -29.70 -6.58
N ILE A 33 -16.69 -30.79 -6.77
CA ILE A 33 -15.99 -31.46 -5.67
C ILE A 33 -14.50 -31.18 -5.83
N CYS A 34 -13.91 -30.49 -4.86
CA CYS A 34 -12.50 -30.10 -4.86
C CYS A 34 -11.76 -30.89 -3.78
N ILE A 35 -10.74 -31.65 -4.18
CA ILE A 35 -9.85 -32.40 -3.28
C ILE A 35 -8.60 -31.59 -2.88
N TYR A 36 -8.36 -30.49 -3.58
CA TYR A 36 -7.31 -29.53 -3.31
C TYR A 36 -7.90 -28.11 -3.40
N TYR A 37 -7.49 -27.24 -2.49
CA TYR A 37 -7.80 -25.82 -2.57
C TYR A 37 -6.61 -25.04 -2.01
N ASP A 38 -6.46 -23.84 -2.50
CA ASP A 38 -5.50 -22.87 -1.96
C ASP A 38 -6.23 -21.58 -1.59
N ASN A 39 -5.76 -20.95 -0.55
CA ASN A 39 -6.27 -19.64 -0.16
C ASN A 39 -5.70 -18.62 -1.12
N GLY A 40 -6.56 -17.89 -1.80
CA GLY A 40 -6.16 -16.70 -2.53
C GLY A 40 -5.51 -15.67 -1.58
N LEU A 41 -4.83 -14.73 -2.18
CA LEU A 41 -4.13 -13.67 -1.43
C LEU A 41 -5.08 -12.71 -0.66
N GLY A 42 -6.39 -12.92 -0.75
CA GLY A 42 -7.41 -12.06 -0.14
C GLY A 42 -7.54 -10.70 -0.86
N GLY A 43 -8.52 -9.92 -0.40
CA GLY A 43 -8.87 -8.64 -1.03
C GLY A 43 -9.88 -8.79 -2.19
N VAL A 44 -10.22 -7.67 -2.79
CA VAL A 44 -11.10 -7.60 -3.97
C VAL A 44 -10.23 -7.66 -5.23
N PRO A 45 -10.72 -8.20 -6.36
CA PRO A 45 -9.95 -8.22 -7.60
C PRO A 45 -9.44 -6.81 -7.98
N ASN A 46 -8.18 -6.74 -8.43
CA ASN A 46 -7.58 -5.48 -8.84
C ASN A 46 -8.43 -4.78 -9.90
N ASN A 47 -8.57 -3.46 -9.80
CA ASN A 47 -9.41 -2.63 -10.66
C ASN A 47 -10.92 -2.94 -10.64
N SER A 48 -11.42 -3.70 -9.66
CA SER A 48 -12.87 -3.97 -9.53
C SER A 48 -13.68 -2.70 -9.22
N GLN A 49 -13.04 -1.68 -8.64
CA GLN A 49 -13.64 -0.36 -8.40
C GLN A 49 -13.75 0.49 -9.67
N ASN A 50 -13.13 0.05 -10.78
CA ASN A 50 -13.02 0.80 -12.04
C ASN A 50 -12.62 2.27 -11.82
N THR A 51 -11.70 2.47 -10.90
CA THR A 51 -11.28 3.80 -10.45
C THR A 51 -9.79 3.81 -10.14
N GLU A 52 -9.09 4.76 -10.76
CA GLU A 52 -7.68 5.00 -10.50
C GLU A 52 -7.49 5.90 -9.27
N ILE A 53 -6.48 5.58 -8.46
CA ILE A 53 -6.08 6.32 -7.26
C ILE A 53 -4.55 6.45 -7.22
N VAL A 54 -4.04 7.59 -6.77
CA VAL A 54 -2.60 7.77 -6.58
C VAL A 54 -2.24 7.47 -5.13
N CYS A 55 -1.20 6.63 -4.93
CA CYS A 55 -0.62 6.33 -3.62
C CYS A 55 0.83 6.80 -3.58
N CYS A 56 1.26 7.36 -2.45
CA CYS A 56 2.65 7.71 -2.20
C CYS A 56 3.25 6.79 -1.14
N ILE A 57 4.37 6.13 -1.47
CA ILE A 57 5.14 5.31 -0.54
C ILE A 57 6.39 6.10 -0.15
N PHE A 58 6.53 6.43 1.15
CA PHE A 58 7.67 7.16 1.70
C PHE A 58 8.13 6.62 3.06
N ASP A 59 7.32 5.76 3.68
CA ASP A 59 7.61 5.05 4.92
C ASP A 59 6.79 3.74 4.98
N GLU A 60 6.92 3.00 6.07
CA GLU A 60 6.23 1.72 6.28
C GLU A 60 4.72 1.87 6.36
N LEU A 61 4.23 2.93 6.99
CA LEU A 61 2.79 3.15 7.13
C LEU A 61 2.12 3.47 5.80
N SER A 62 2.76 4.32 5.00
CA SER A 62 2.30 4.65 3.65
C SER A 62 2.35 3.46 2.70
N ALA A 63 3.31 2.55 2.90
CA ALA A 63 3.38 1.28 2.16
C ALA A 63 2.20 0.36 2.49
N VAL A 64 1.85 0.21 3.78
CA VAL A 64 0.66 -0.53 4.19
C VAL A 64 -0.61 0.11 3.64
N SER A 65 -0.70 1.45 3.68
CA SER A 65 -1.80 2.20 3.08
C SER A 65 -1.98 1.91 1.58
N CYS A 66 -0.87 1.84 0.85
CA CYS A 66 -0.87 1.50 -0.57
C CYS A 66 -1.38 0.07 -0.80
N LEU A 67 -0.91 -0.91 -0.01
CA LEU A 67 -1.36 -2.29 -0.08
C LEU A 67 -2.86 -2.41 0.21
N GLU A 68 -3.36 -1.78 1.29
CA GLU A 68 -4.79 -1.78 1.63
C GLU A 68 -5.64 -1.15 0.51
N THR A 69 -5.15 -0.10 -0.14
CA THR A 69 -5.82 0.50 -1.29
C THR A 69 -5.94 -0.48 -2.46
N ILE A 70 -4.87 -1.23 -2.75
CA ILE A 70 -4.88 -2.27 -3.79
C ILE A 70 -5.86 -3.40 -3.43
N LYS A 71 -5.83 -3.88 -2.17
CA LYS A 71 -6.72 -4.94 -1.68
C LYS A 71 -8.20 -4.56 -1.72
N GLN A 72 -8.52 -3.28 -1.75
CA GLN A 72 -9.89 -2.79 -1.93
C GLN A 72 -10.31 -2.66 -3.40
N GLY A 73 -9.47 -3.08 -4.33
CA GLY A 73 -9.81 -3.19 -5.75
C GLY A 73 -9.62 -1.92 -6.57
N PHE A 74 -8.89 -0.93 -6.06
CA PHE A 74 -8.53 0.24 -6.86
C PHE A 74 -7.40 -0.06 -7.84
N ASP A 75 -7.40 0.62 -8.98
CA ASP A 75 -6.23 0.71 -9.85
C ASP A 75 -5.27 1.76 -9.29
N VAL A 76 -4.10 1.33 -8.83
CA VAL A 76 -3.18 2.20 -8.09
C VAL A 76 -2.03 2.66 -8.96
N LYS A 77 -1.86 4.00 -9.05
CA LYS A 77 -0.63 4.65 -9.51
C LYS A 77 0.27 4.88 -8.30
N ILE A 78 1.41 4.18 -8.28
CA ILE A 78 2.38 4.25 -7.18
C ILE A 78 3.41 5.32 -7.47
N ILE A 79 3.59 6.26 -6.53
CA ILE A 79 4.72 7.17 -6.46
C ILE A 79 5.55 6.89 -5.22
N VAL A 80 6.85 7.13 -5.29
CA VAL A 80 7.81 6.84 -4.21
C VAL A 80 8.57 8.10 -3.88
N CYS A 81 8.55 8.51 -2.60
CA CYS A 81 9.34 9.63 -2.12
C CYS A 81 10.42 9.13 -1.16
N TYR A 82 11.65 9.56 -1.35
CA TYR A 82 12.79 9.15 -0.52
C TYR A 82 13.78 10.31 -0.34
N SER A 83 14.55 10.30 0.75
CA SER A 83 15.59 11.31 0.98
C SER A 83 17.00 10.75 0.89
N LYS A 84 17.21 9.48 1.29
CA LYS A 84 18.51 8.82 1.33
C LYS A 84 18.48 7.50 0.55
N ASP A 85 19.62 7.09 0.03
CA ASP A 85 19.76 5.83 -0.70
C ASP A 85 19.50 4.59 0.17
N SER A 86 19.76 4.67 1.47
CA SER A 86 19.41 3.61 2.42
C SER A 86 17.88 3.44 2.57
N GLU A 87 17.14 4.54 2.58
CA GLU A 87 15.68 4.55 2.60
C GLU A 87 15.15 3.99 1.28
N LEU A 88 15.70 4.42 0.14
CA LEU A 88 15.33 3.92 -1.18
C LEU A 88 15.43 2.39 -1.26
N LEU A 89 16.55 1.80 -0.81
CA LEU A 89 16.74 0.35 -0.81
C LEU A 89 15.66 -0.35 0.03
N HIS A 90 15.31 0.22 1.19
CA HIS A 90 14.27 -0.32 2.05
C HIS A 90 12.90 -0.26 1.38
N LEU A 91 12.51 0.90 0.85
CA LEU A 91 11.24 1.10 0.16
C LEU A 91 11.10 0.20 -1.08
N VAL A 92 12.16 0.04 -1.88
CA VAL A 92 12.14 -0.82 -3.07
C VAL A 92 11.91 -2.29 -2.70
N LYS A 93 12.46 -2.78 -1.59
CA LYS A 93 12.17 -4.13 -1.09
C LYS A 93 10.70 -4.32 -0.74
N ILE A 94 10.08 -3.34 -0.12
CA ILE A 94 8.65 -3.34 0.21
C ILE A 94 7.81 -3.27 -1.06
N ILE A 95 8.14 -2.35 -1.96
CA ILE A 95 7.44 -2.15 -3.24
C ILE A 95 7.46 -3.44 -4.07
N ASN A 96 8.58 -4.16 -4.09
CA ASN A 96 8.67 -5.44 -4.79
C ASN A 96 7.64 -6.48 -4.29
N GLN A 97 7.20 -6.42 -3.04
CA GLN A 97 6.11 -7.27 -2.54
C GLN A 97 4.75 -6.71 -2.94
N ILE A 98 4.58 -5.39 -2.90
CA ILE A 98 3.32 -4.71 -3.23
C ILE A 98 2.95 -4.88 -4.70
N ILE A 99 3.89 -4.71 -5.64
CA ILE A 99 3.61 -4.76 -7.08
C ILE A 99 3.08 -6.12 -7.55
N ARG A 100 3.40 -7.20 -6.83
CA ARG A 100 2.85 -8.54 -7.12
C ARG A 100 1.34 -8.62 -6.93
N ARG A 101 0.77 -7.69 -6.14
CA ARG A 101 -0.68 -7.60 -5.90
C ARG A 101 -1.42 -6.85 -6.99
N THR A 102 -0.71 -6.12 -7.86
CA THR A 102 -1.35 -5.28 -8.88
C THR A 102 -1.90 -6.08 -10.07
N VAL A 103 -1.55 -7.35 -10.20
CA VAL A 103 -1.95 -8.25 -11.32
C VAL A 103 -1.64 -7.65 -12.71
N LYS A 104 -0.73 -6.69 -12.77
CA LYS A 104 -0.27 -6.07 -14.01
C LYS A 104 1.05 -6.70 -14.44
N PRO A 105 1.22 -7.08 -15.73
CA PRO A 105 2.50 -7.63 -16.19
C PRO A 105 3.61 -6.58 -16.20
N LYS A 106 3.22 -5.30 -16.31
CA LYS A 106 4.14 -4.15 -16.32
C LYS A 106 3.55 -3.02 -15.51
N ILE A 107 4.39 -2.36 -14.70
CA ILE A 107 4.01 -1.22 -13.88
C ILE A 107 5.04 -0.09 -13.99
N ASN A 108 4.57 1.15 -14.00
CA ASN A 108 5.43 2.32 -13.94
C ASN A 108 5.44 2.88 -12.52
N LEU A 109 6.64 3.03 -11.96
CA LEU A 109 6.90 3.62 -10.65
C LEU A 109 7.56 4.98 -10.84
N ASP A 110 6.98 6.02 -10.25
CA ASP A 110 7.55 7.36 -10.28
C ASP A 110 8.28 7.65 -8.97
N PHE A 111 9.59 7.92 -9.03
CA PHE A 111 10.45 8.22 -7.87
C PHE A 111 10.73 9.72 -7.78
N TYR A 112 10.65 10.26 -6.55
CA TYR A 112 10.87 11.66 -6.24
C TYR A 112 11.86 11.78 -5.07
N LYS A 113 12.97 12.48 -5.28
CA LYS A 113 13.96 12.70 -4.23
C LYS A 113 13.63 13.96 -3.42
N ILE A 114 13.60 13.82 -2.09
CA ILE A 114 13.41 14.93 -1.15
C ILE A 114 14.78 15.25 -0.55
N HIS A 115 15.35 16.42 -0.89
CA HIS A 115 16.74 16.75 -0.59
C HIS A 115 17.04 17.10 0.89
N SER A 116 16.11 16.88 1.80
CA SER A 116 16.28 17.18 3.22
C SER A 116 15.61 16.14 4.09
N ALA A 117 16.15 15.92 5.28
CA ALA A 117 15.51 15.11 6.31
C ALA A 117 14.49 15.96 7.09
N PHE A 118 13.29 15.45 7.25
CA PHE A 118 12.20 16.12 7.96
C PHE A 118 11.61 15.23 9.05
N GLY A 119 10.99 15.84 10.06
CA GLY A 119 10.15 15.10 11.00
C GLY A 119 8.89 14.57 10.32
N VAL A 120 8.29 13.54 10.91
CA VAL A 120 7.18 12.74 10.32
C VAL A 120 6.04 13.63 9.80
N LEU A 121 5.54 14.59 10.57
CA LEU A 121 4.43 15.45 10.14
C LEU A 121 4.77 16.30 8.91
N MET A 122 5.99 16.88 8.89
CA MET A 122 6.41 17.69 7.75
C MET A 122 6.65 16.85 6.50
N LEU A 123 7.26 15.69 6.65
CA LEU A 123 7.45 14.74 5.54
C LEU A 123 6.09 14.33 4.96
N THR A 124 5.11 14.02 5.83
CA THR A 124 3.75 13.68 5.41
C THR A 124 3.05 14.83 4.70
N ASP A 125 3.22 16.08 5.15
CA ASP A 125 2.65 17.26 4.46
C ASP A 125 3.30 17.48 3.08
N ILE A 126 4.63 17.37 2.98
CA ILE A 126 5.37 17.49 1.71
C ILE A 126 4.93 16.39 0.73
N THR A 127 4.92 15.13 1.16
CA THR A 127 4.55 13.99 0.30
C THR A 127 3.09 14.07 -0.13
N SER A 128 2.19 14.53 0.76
CA SER A 128 0.79 14.78 0.40
C SER A 128 0.63 15.87 -0.65
N LYS A 129 1.44 16.93 -0.60
CA LYS A 129 1.43 17.99 -1.63
C LYS A 129 1.97 17.50 -2.97
N ILE A 130 3.05 16.69 -2.96
CA ILE A 130 3.55 16.02 -4.17
C ILE A 130 2.45 15.15 -4.76
N LEU A 131 1.82 14.32 -3.92
CA LEU A 131 0.72 13.42 -4.29
C LEU A 131 -0.44 14.18 -4.96
N MET A 132 -0.89 15.30 -4.36
CA MET A 132 -1.94 16.16 -4.94
C MET A 132 -1.55 16.70 -6.32
N ARG A 133 -0.32 17.20 -6.49
CA ARG A 133 0.14 17.72 -7.79
C ARG A 133 0.19 16.64 -8.85
N ILE A 134 0.68 15.44 -8.50
CA ILE A 134 0.73 14.30 -9.43
C ILE A 134 -0.68 13.86 -9.82
N ALA A 135 -1.61 13.80 -8.87
CA ALA A 135 -3.01 13.48 -9.14
C ALA A 135 -3.64 14.47 -10.13
N ILE A 136 -3.45 15.77 -9.92
CA ILE A 136 -3.95 16.82 -10.81
C ILE A 136 -3.35 16.70 -12.22
N THR A 137 -2.03 16.54 -12.33
CA THR A 137 -1.31 16.43 -13.61
C THR A 137 -1.77 15.20 -14.41
N ASN A 138 -2.05 14.09 -13.73
CA ASN A 138 -2.53 12.85 -14.36
C ASN A 138 -4.06 12.77 -14.47
N ARG A 139 -4.80 13.82 -14.06
CA ARG A 139 -6.27 13.87 -14.07
C ARG A 139 -6.93 12.78 -13.23
N ILE A 140 -6.24 12.30 -12.20
CA ILE A 140 -6.74 11.31 -11.25
C ILE A 140 -7.47 12.07 -10.12
N LYS A 141 -8.70 11.69 -9.83
CA LYS A 141 -9.54 12.41 -8.85
C LYS A 141 -9.31 11.98 -7.41
N ARG A 142 -8.77 10.79 -7.17
CA ARG A 142 -8.61 10.21 -5.84
C ARG A 142 -7.15 10.09 -5.46
N ILE A 143 -6.85 10.36 -4.20
CA ILE A 143 -5.53 10.13 -3.60
C ILE A 143 -5.67 9.33 -2.30
N SER A 144 -4.78 8.36 -2.11
CA SER A 144 -4.68 7.60 -0.88
C SER A 144 -3.67 8.28 0.05
N LEU A 145 -4.12 8.66 1.22
CA LEU A 145 -3.30 9.29 2.25
C LEU A 145 -2.77 8.21 3.21
N GLY A 146 -1.45 8.08 3.31
CA GLY A 146 -0.76 7.13 4.17
C GLY A 146 -0.80 7.52 5.65
N THR A 147 -1.91 8.09 6.12
CA THR A 147 -2.08 8.54 7.50
C THR A 147 -3.24 7.79 8.16
N SER A 148 -3.11 7.60 9.49
CA SER A 148 -4.16 7.06 10.33
C SER A 148 -4.52 8.09 11.40
N PRO A 149 -5.81 8.39 11.63
CA PRO A 149 -6.24 9.28 12.71
C PRO A 149 -5.97 8.67 14.11
N LEU A 150 -5.64 7.39 14.19
CA LEU A 150 -5.20 6.73 15.43
C LEU A 150 -3.72 6.98 15.74
N ILE A 151 -2.94 7.41 14.75
CA ILE A 151 -1.50 7.66 14.87
C ILE A 151 -1.21 9.16 14.82
N TYR A 152 -1.79 9.85 13.84
CA TYR A 152 -1.59 11.27 13.61
C TYR A 152 -2.61 12.11 14.39
N PRO A 153 -2.28 13.35 14.80
CA PRO A 153 -3.25 14.26 15.38
C PRO A 153 -4.47 14.43 14.45
N ILE A 154 -5.66 14.42 15.02
CA ILE A 154 -6.91 14.55 14.26
C ILE A 154 -6.92 15.85 13.45
N ASP A 155 -6.53 16.97 14.07
CA ASP A 155 -6.47 18.29 13.39
C ASP A 155 -5.51 18.28 12.19
N PHE A 156 -4.41 17.52 12.26
CA PHE A 156 -3.50 17.36 11.13
C PHE A 156 -4.13 16.57 10.00
N SER A 157 -4.77 15.44 10.31
CA SER A 157 -5.46 14.59 9.33
C SER A 157 -6.63 15.33 8.67
N GLU A 158 -7.40 16.09 9.45
CA GLU A 158 -8.46 16.96 8.97
C GLU A 158 -7.91 18.08 8.07
N GLY A 159 -6.80 18.70 8.47
CA GLY A 159 -6.11 19.71 7.69
C GLY A 159 -5.66 19.19 6.32
N LEU A 160 -5.10 17.98 6.26
CA LEU A 160 -4.76 17.32 5.00
C LEU A 160 -6.00 17.05 4.14
N ALA A 161 -7.07 16.51 4.72
CA ALA A 161 -8.32 16.28 4.00
C ALA A 161 -8.86 17.56 3.37
N LYS A 162 -8.91 18.66 4.14
CA LYS A 162 -9.34 19.99 3.66
C LYS A 162 -8.46 20.51 2.51
N GLN A 163 -7.13 20.35 2.61
CA GLN A 163 -6.22 20.72 1.52
C GLN A 163 -6.53 19.96 0.23
N VAL A 164 -6.81 18.66 0.33
CA VAL A 164 -7.15 17.81 -0.81
C VAL A 164 -8.48 18.25 -1.45
N TYR A 165 -9.52 18.45 -0.64
CA TYR A 165 -10.82 18.94 -1.14
C TYR A 165 -10.71 20.31 -1.82
N ASN A 166 -9.91 21.22 -1.29
CA ASN A 166 -9.68 22.55 -1.87
C ASN A 166 -8.98 22.49 -3.25
N LYS A 167 -8.40 21.34 -3.61
CA LYS A 167 -7.82 21.07 -4.93
C LYS A 167 -8.77 20.27 -5.84
N ASN A 168 -10.05 20.13 -5.46
CA ASN A 168 -11.04 19.31 -6.16
C ASN A 168 -10.64 17.83 -6.30
N LEU A 169 -9.90 17.31 -5.31
CA LEU A 169 -9.54 15.91 -5.19
C LEU A 169 -10.33 15.24 -4.06
N ILE A 170 -10.39 13.91 -4.08
CA ILE A 170 -11.08 13.11 -3.07
C ILE A 170 -10.04 12.40 -2.22
N PRO A 171 -9.90 12.72 -0.92
CA PRO A 171 -9.00 12.00 -0.03
C PRO A 171 -9.57 10.64 0.32
N TYR A 172 -8.70 9.65 0.38
CA TYR A 172 -9.00 8.30 0.81
C TYR A 172 -8.06 7.91 1.95
N PHE A 173 -8.61 7.38 3.04
CA PHE A 173 -7.88 6.99 4.25
C PHE A 173 -8.02 5.48 4.49
N PRO A 174 -7.23 4.64 3.85
CA PRO A 174 -7.33 3.18 4.01
C PRO A 174 -6.97 2.70 5.42
N LEU A 175 -6.23 3.51 6.18
CA LEU A 175 -5.82 3.23 7.55
C LEU A 175 -6.64 4.00 8.59
N SER A 176 -7.93 4.26 8.33
CA SER A 176 -8.83 4.87 9.31
C SER A 176 -8.99 4.00 10.57
N GLY A 177 -8.87 2.67 10.44
CA GLY A 177 -8.66 1.70 11.51
C GLY A 177 -7.29 1.03 11.39
N LEU A 178 -6.72 0.60 12.52
CA LEU A 178 -5.49 -0.19 12.61
C LEU A 178 -5.81 -1.48 13.36
N ASP A 179 -6.52 -2.38 12.71
CA ASP A 179 -6.88 -3.69 13.23
C ASP A 179 -5.81 -4.75 12.92
N ASP A 180 -6.05 -5.98 13.37
CA ASP A 180 -5.15 -7.10 13.13
C ASP A 180 -4.99 -7.42 11.64
N ASN A 181 -6.00 -7.15 10.79
CA ASN A 181 -5.91 -7.38 9.35
C ASN A 181 -4.90 -6.43 8.69
N VAL A 182 -4.85 -5.17 9.13
CA VAL A 182 -3.84 -4.20 8.68
C VAL A 182 -2.43 -4.65 9.07
N PHE A 183 -2.26 -5.19 10.29
CA PHE A 183 -0.96 -5.71 10.71
C PHE A 183 -0.56 -7.00 9.98
N GLU A 184 -1.51 -7.89 9.67
CA GLU A 184 -1.22 -9.04 8.79
C GLU A 184 -0.82 -8.59 7.38
N SER A 185 -1.46 -7.56 6.83
CA SER A 185 -1.05 -6.96 5.57
C SER A 185 0.38 -6.38 5.64
N ALA A 186 0.76 -5.77 6.76
CA ALA A 186 2.13 -5.32 6.96
C ALA A 186 3.15 -6.47 6.97
N LYS A 187 2.82 -7.60 7.61
CA LYS A 187 3.65 -8.82 7.57
C LYS A 187 3.80 -9.35 6.15
N GLU A 188 2.73 -9.36 5.37
CA GLU A 188 2.71 -9.82 4.00
C GLU A 188 3.76 -9.12 3.11
N ILE A 189 3.98 -7.83 3.32
CA ILE A 189 4.98 -7.05 2.57
C ILE A 189 6.34 -6.98 3.26
N GLY A 190 6.60 -7.86 4.24
CA GLY A 190 7.89 -7.97 4.91
C GLY A 190 8.16 -6.92 5.98
N LEU A 191 7.11 -6.27 6.49
CA LEU A 191 7.20 -5.24 7.53
C LEU A 191 7.04 -5.78 8.96
N GLU A 192 7.11 -7.08 9.19
CA GLU A 192 6.89 -7.69 10.52
C GLU A 192 7.77 -7.05 11.61
N LYS A 193 9.06 -6.87 11.35
CA LYS A 193 9.99 -6.21 12.29
C LYS A 193 9.73 -4.72 12.51
N TYR A 194 8.97 -4.06 11.62
CA TYR A 194 8.62 -2.64 11.72
C TYR A 194 7.25 -2.40 12.36
N ILE A 195 6.44 -3.43 12.57
CA ILE A 195 5.10 -3.32 13.20
C ILE A 195 5.18 -2.65 14.56
N SER A 196 6.20 -2.98 15.37
CA SER A 196 6.41 -2.33 16.67
C SER A 196 6.69 -0.83 16.55
N SER A 197 7.36 -0.39 15.47
CA SER A 197 7.59 1.02 15.17
C SER A 197 6.30 1.72 14.77
N ILE A 198 5.50 1.09 13.91
CA ILE A 198 4.17 1.59 13.51
C ILE A 198 3.27 1.75 14.75
N LYS A 199 3.21 0.76 15.63
CA LYS A 199 2.44 0.83 16.89
C LYS A 199 2.92 1.94 17.82
N LYS A 200 4.23 2.21 17.88
CA LYS A 200 4.81 3.28 18.70
C LYS A 200 4.48 4.68 18.19
N LEU A 201 4.25 4.85 16.89
CA LEU A 201 3.88 6.16 16.30
C LEU A 201 2.61 6.73 16.95
N GLY A 202 1.62 5.91 17.29
CA GLY A 202 0.41 6.34 18.01
C GLY A 202 0.66 6.94 19.40
N ASN A 203 1.86 6.71 19.99
CA ASN A 203 2.24 7.24 21.29
C ASN A 203 3.17 8.45 21.23
N ILE A 204 3.51 8.92 20.02
CA ILE A 204 4.40 10.07 19.85
C ILE A 204 3.61 11.36 20.04
N LYS A 205 4.08 12.22 20.95
CA LYS A 205 3.58 13.58 21.07
C LYS A 205 4.15 14.41 19.93
N PHE A 206 3.34 14.71 18.95
CA PHE A 206 3.74 15.58 17.86
C PHE A 206 3.75 17.04 18.31
N HIS A 207 4.88 17.71 18.15
CA HIS A 207 4.97 19.15 18.37
C HIS A 207 4.59 19.87 17.07
N ASN A 208 3.69 20.83 17.16
CA ASN A 208 3.26 21.65 16.02
C ASN A 208 4.40 22.57 15.58
N PHE A 209 5.24 22.12 14.65
CA PHE A 209 6.19 22.99 13.97
C PHE A 209 5.48 23.65 12.78
N LYS A 210 5.24 24.95 12.90
CA LYS A 210 4.78 25.76 11.76
C LYS A 210 5.98 26.08 10.87
N TYR A 211 6.08 25.43 9.74
CA TYR A 211 7.04 25.81 8.71
C TYR A 211 6.44 26.86 7.77
N PRO A 212 7.23 27.82 7.26
CA PRO A 212 6.76 28.78 6.27
C PRO A 212 6.25 28.05 5.03
N ALA A 213 5.02 28.33 4.61
CA ALA A 213 4.39 27.67 3.46
C ALA A 213 5.25 27.79 2.18
N LYS A 214 5.90 28.94 1.96
CA LYS A 214 6.81 29.18 0.82
C LYS A 214 7.99 28.19 0.80
N LYS A 215 8.54 27.81 1.97
CA LYS A 215 9.63 26.85 2.06
C LYS A 215 9.16 25.44 1.66
N ILE A 216 7.99 25.04 2.10
CA ILE A 216 7.39 23.75 1.74
C ILE A 216 7.12 23.68 0.24
N GLU A 217 6.51 24.72 -0.34
CA GLU A 217 6.24 24.77 -1.79
C GLU A 217 7.53 24.64 -2.62
N LYS A 218 8.61 25.33 -2.22
CA LYS A 218 9.91 25.21 -2.90
C LYS A 218 10.44 23.78 -2.86
N ILE A 219 10.36 23.08 -1.72
CA ILE A 219 10.78 21.69 -1.58
C ILE A 219 9.94 20.77 -2.49
N VAL A 220 8.62 21.00 -2.55
CA VAL A 220 7.72 20.25 -3.42
C VAL A 220 8.10 20.43 -4.89
N ASP A 221 8.40 21.69 -5.31
CA ASP A 221 8.81 21.99 -6.68
C ASP A 221 10.14 21.29 -7.04
N GLU A 222 11.15 21.40 -6.18
CA GLU A 222 12.44 20.73 -6.36
C GLU A 222 12.29 19.19 -6.42
N SER A 223 11.44 18.64 -5.54
CA SER A 223 11.18 17.18 -5.55
C SER A 223 10.48 16.74 -6.84
N ILE A 224 9.52 17.51 -7.36
CA ILE A 224 8.83 17.18 -8.62
C ILE A 224 9.81 17.23 -9.80
N MET A 225 10.76 18.17 -9.80
CA MET A 225 11.81 18.24 -10.84
C MET A 225 12.77 17.05 -10.80
N SER A 226 12.93 16.40 -9.66
CA SER A 226 13.79 15.21 -9.51
C SER A 226 13.14 13.91 -10.00
N LYS A 227 11.97 13.99 -10.63
CA LYS A 227 11.21 12.80 -11.07
C LYS A 227 12.05 11.84 -11.90
N LYS A 228 12.01 10.58 -11.51
CA LYS A 228 12.49 9.44 -12.31
C LYS A 228 11.39 8.41 -12.44
N THR A 229 11.15 7.93 -13.66
CA THR A 229 10.15 6.89 -13.92
C THR A 229 10.86 5.60 -14.26
N VAL A 230 10.57 4.54 -13.50
CA VAL A 230 11.07 3.18 -13.72
C VAL A 230 9.92 2.32 -14.21
N SER A 231 10.14 1.61 -15.31
CA SER A 231 9.16 0.70 -15.88
C SER A 231 9.55 -0.75 -15.60
N VAL A 232 8.79 -1.42 -14.74
CA VAL A 232 9.11 -2.75 -14.20
C VAL A 232 8.23 -3.80 -14.86
N ASN A 233 8.84 -4.86 -15.40
CA ASN A 233 8.13 -6.09 -15.75
C ASN A 233 7.99 -6.93 -14.47
N VAL A 234 6.76 -7.05 -13.97
CA VAL A 234 6.51 -7.67 -12.67
C VAL A 234 6.94 -9.14 -12.68
N GLY A 235 7.92 -9.47 -11.86
CA GLY A 235 8.51 -10.78 -11.73
C GLY A 235 8.72 -11.20 -10.26
N PRO A 236 9.38 -12.33 -10.02
CA PRO A 236 9.59 -12.83 -8.67
C PRO A 236 10.51 -11.93 -7.81
N ASN A 237 11.42 -11.21 -8.46
CA ASN A 237 12.30 -10.25 -7.77
C ASN A 237 12.75 -9.13 -8.72
N ASN A 238 12.26 -7.92 -8.49
CA ASN A 238 12.56 -6.73 -9.29
C ASN A 238 13.43 -5.71 -8.52
N VAL A 239 13.95 -6.06 -7.33
CA VAL A 239 14.67 -5.10 -6.48
C VAL A 239 15.89 -4.50 -7.17
N HIS A 240 16.72 -5.34 -7.81
CA HIS A 240 17.94 -4.86 -8.50
C HIS A 240 17.59 -4.03 -9.73
N GLU A 241 16.66 -4.49 -10.56
CA GLU A 241 16.18 -3.77 -11.75
C GLU A 241 15.72 -2.36 -11.38
N ILE A 242 14.87 -2.23 -10.36
CA ILE A 242 14.36 -0.93 -9.91
C ILE A 242 15.49 -0.03 -9.40
N LEU A 243 16.39 -0.57 -8.58
CA LEU A 243 17.49 0.22 -7.99
C LEU A 243 18.48 0.70 -9.06
N ASP A 244 18.84 -0.15 -10.00
CA ASP A 244 19.78 0.17 -11.06
C ASP A 244 19.21 1.24 -11.97
N GLU A 245 17.96 1.16 -12.37
CA GLU A 245 17.30 2.20 -13.17
C GLU A 245 17.15 3.52 -12.42
N VAL A 246 16.80 3.52 -11.12
CA VAL A 246 16.73 4.76 -10.34
C VAL A 246 18.10 5.42 -10.20
N ARG A 247 19.19 4.64 -10.13
CA ARG A 247 20.56 5.13 -9.94
C ARG A 247 21.28 5.50 -11.25
N SER A 248 21.04 4.78 -12.34
CA SER A 248 21.77 4.94 -13.61
C SER A 248 21.55 6.29 -14.29
N ASN A 249 20.52 7.02 -13.89
CA ASN A 249 20.20 8.34 -14.46
C ASN A 249 20.66 9.51 -13.57
N ASN A 250 21.77 9.35 -12.83
CA ASN A 250 22.44 10.43 -12.09
C ASN A 250 23.55 11.07 -12.92
#